data_dcd774fcee2ea1223b2a64ae906d1300
#
_entry.id   dcd774fcee2ea1223b2a64ae906d1300
#
_cell.length_a   1.000
_cell.length_b   1.000
_cell.length_c   1.000
_cell.angle_alpha   90.00
_cell.angle_beta   90.00
_cell.angle_gamma   90.00
#
_symmetry.space_group_name_H-M   'P 1'
#
loop_
_entity.id
_entity.type
_entity.pdbx_description
1 polymer ?
#
loop_
_entity_poly.entity_id
_entity_poly.type
_entity_poly.pdbx_seq_one_letter_code
_entity_poly.pdbx_strand_id
1 'polypeptide(L)'
;MLVSRITEENLTFDVVDRLLFQGLDDTGEKADCIIVLGSIKAAKYRIPVAVDLYKAGRANKIMVCGGKLRDFPGGKHSEAEHMRQAALELGVAEADILLENASLNTVENIRFGLAELQQALGLNHVNRVLLVTTAYHMRRSLAIARHLFPEHISIVPCPANDTNTRRENWMK
;
A
#
# COMPACT_ATOMS: atom_id res chain seq x y z
N MET A 1 2.65 -24.25 -6.44
CA MET A 1 2.11 -24.34 -7.82
C MET A 1 2.71 -23.21 -8.65
N LEU A 2 3.18 -23.48 -9.87
CA LEU A 2 3.70 -22.44 -10.76
C LEU A 2 2.54 -21.76 -11.46
N VAL A 3 2.52 -20.41 -11.48
CA VAL A 3 1.46 -19.61 -12.14
C VAL A 3 1.34 -19.97 -13.63
N SER A 4 2.45 -20.33 -14.28
CA SER A 4 2.47 -20.79 -15.68
C SER A 4 1.69 -22.08 -15.97
N ARG A 5 1.25 -22.82 -14.93
CA ARG A 5 0.45 -24.03 -15.05
C ARG A 5 -1.04 -23.82 -14.76
N ILE A 6 -1.46 -22.57 -14.56
CA ILE A 6 -2.86 -22.24 -14.32
C ILE A 6 -3.56 -22.11 -15.67
N THR A 7 -4.63 -22.89 -15.86
CA THR A 7 -5.54 -22.86 -16.99
C THR A 7 -6.94 -22.47 -16.51
N GLU A 8 -7.84 -22.11 -17.42
CA GLU A 8 -9.25 -21.84 -17.06
C GLU A 8 -9.88 -23.01 -16.29
N GLU A 9 -9.57 -24.26 -16.70
CA GLU A 9 -10.14 -25.47 -16.09
C GLU A 9 -9.71 -25.69 -14.65
N ASN A 10 -8.50 -25.23 -14.26
CA ASN A 10 -7.98 -25.41 -12.90
C ASN A 10 -8.02 -24.13 -12.06
N LEU A 11 -8.59 -23.04 -12.59
CA LEU A 11 -8.76 -21.77 -11.90
C LEU A 11 -9.96 -21.84 -10.93
N THR A 12 -9.81 -22.61 -9.87
CA THR A 12 -10.83 -22.75 -8.83
C THR A 12 -10.77 -21.62 -7.81
N PHE A 13 -11.81 -21.47 -6.99
CA PHE A 13 -11.83 -20.54 -5.86
C PHE A 13 -10.58 -20.70 -4.98
N ASP A 14 -10.22 -21.90 -4.60
CA ASP A 14 -9.06 -22.20 -3.73
C ASP A 14 -7.73 -21.77 -4.38
N VAL A 15 -7.62 -21.91 -5.70
CA VAL A 15 -6.43 -21.48 -6.44
C VAL A 15 -6.32 -19.95 -6.40
N VAL A 16 -7.40 -19.24 -6.67
CA VAL A 16 -7.42 -17.77 -6.65
C VAL A 16 -7.23 -17.24 -5.23
N ASP A 17 -7.89 -17.83 -4.24
CA ASP A 17 -7.72 -17.47 -2.82
C ASP A 17 -6.24 -17.58 -2.39
N ARG A 18 -5.62 -18.69 -2.73
CA ARG A 18 -4.21 -18.94 -2.46
C ARG A 18 -3.29 -17.95 -3.19
N LEU A 19 -3.62 -17.59 -4.43
CA LEU A 19 -2.83 -16.68 -5.24
C LEU A 19 -2.95 -15.21 -4.81
N LEU A 20 -4.11 -14.78 -4.36
CA LEU A 20 -4.38 -13.37 -4.11
C LEU A 20 -4.38 -12.99 -2.63
N PHE A 21 -4.81 -13.88 -1.73
CA PHE A 21 -5.13 -13.50 -0.36
C PHE A 21 -4.39 -14.28 0.72
N GLN A 22 -4.13 -15.58 0.53
CA GLN A 22 -3.58 -16.43 1.58
C GLN A 22 -2.19 -15.98 2.04
N GLY A 23 -1.99 -15.83 3.38
CA GLY A 23 -0.71 -15.48 3.99
C GLY A 23 -0.32 -14.01 3.75
N LEU A 24 -1.29 -13.13 3.54
CA LEU A 24 -1.11 -11.69 3.35
C LEU A 24 -1.86 -10.88 4.42
N ASP A 25 -2.16 -11.51 5.54
CA ASP A 25 -2.84 -10.86 6.65
C ASP A 25 -1.87 -9.97 7.44
N ASP A 26 -2.41 -8.94 8.08
CA ASP A 26 -1.67 -8.06 8.96
C ASP A 26 -1.30 -8.81 10.25
N THR A 27 -0.02 -8.83 10.58
CA THR A 27 0.51 -9.54 11.76
C THR A 27 0.51 -8.71 13.05
N GLY A 28 0.07 -7.45 12.99
CA GLY A 28 -0.06 -6.59 14.18
C GLY A 28 1.24 -5.90 14.64
N GLU A 29 2.35 -6.06 13.94
CA GLU A 29 3.65 -5.53 14.35
C GLU A 29 3.75 -4.02 14.15
N LYS A 30 4.56 -3.36 15.02
CA LYS A 30 4.96 -1.95 14.86
C LYS A 30 6.02 -1.81 13.77
N ALA A 31 6.07 -0.64 13.17
CA ALA A 31 6.99 -0.30 12.08
C ALA A 31 7.45 1.15 12.15
N ASP A 32 8.39 1.52 11.30
CA ASP A 32 8.94 2.87 11.24
C ASP A 32 8.10 3.79 10.34
N CYS A 33 7.45 3.21 9.33
CA CYS A 33 6.60 3.96 8.39
C CYS A 33 5.48 3.08 7.83
N ILE A 34 4.33 3.70 7.52
CA ILE A 34 3.22 3.13 6.76
C ILE A 34 3.35 3.64 5.33
N ILE A 35 3.44 2.74 4.35
CA ILE A 35 3.52 3.09 2.91
C ILE A 35 2.19 2.77 2.26
N VAL A 36 1.55 3.80 1.69
CA VAL A 36 0.25 3.67 1.01
C VAL A 36 0.45 3.83 -0.50
N LEU A 37 0.18 2.78 -1.26
CA LEU A 37 0.28 2.83 -2.72
C LEU A 37 -0.91 3.55 -3.34
N GLY A 38 -0.66 4.37 -4.37
CA GLY A 38 -1.66 5.18 -5.05
C GLY A 38 -2.66 4.39 -5.89
N SER A 39 -3.84 4.94 -6.01
CA SER A 39 -4.88 4.62 -6.99
C SER A 39 -6.00 5.66 -6.92
N ILE A 40 -6.85 5.72 -7.93
CA ILE A 40 -8.00 6.64 -7.97
C ILE A 40 -8.95 6.51 -6.75
N LYS A 41 -8.99 5.33 -6.12
CA LYS A 41 -9.82 5.07 -4.93
C LYS A 41 -9.03 4.95 -3.64
N ALA A 42 -7.73 5.27 -3.65
CA ALA A 42 -6.87 5.05 -2.49
C ALA A 42 -7.26 5.91 -1.29
N ALA A 43 -7.65 7.15 -1.50
CA ALA A 43 -8.14 8.03 -0.44
C ALA A 43 -9.36 7.44 0.29
N LYS A 44 -10.26 6.79 -0.45
CA LYS A 44 -11.48 6.19 0.12
C LYS A 44 -11.23 4.89 0.89
N TYR A 45 -10.32 4.03 0.41
CA TYR A 45 -10.20 2.66 0.95
C TYR A 45 -8.87 2.38 1.65
N ARG A 46 -7.77 2.99 1.20
CA ARG A 46 -6.43 2.73 1.75
C ARG A 46 -6.06 3.69 2.86
N ILE A 47 -6.42 4.97 2.72
CA ILE A 47 -6.10 5.98 3.73
C ILE A 47 -6.78 5.70 5.06
N PRO A 48 -8.07 5.31 5.17
CA PRO A 48 -8.64 4.95 6.46
C PRO A 48 -7.85 3.85 7.17
N VAL A 49 -7.44 2.78 6.46
CA VAL A 49 -6.61 1.72 7.04
C VAL A 49 -5.27 2.27 7.55
N ALA A 50 -4.59 3.09 6.76
CA ALA A 50 -3.31 3.69 7.17
C ALA A 50 -3.47 4.61 8.38
N VAL A 51 -4.55 5.39 8.45
CA VAL A 51 -4.84 6.27 9.58
C VAL A 51 -5.18 5.48 10.85
N ASP A 52 -5.91 4.38 10.73
CA ASP A 52 -6.18 3.50 11.87
C ASP A 52 -4.89 2.88 12.42
N LEU A 53 -3.98 2.43 11.55
CA LEU A 53 -2.66 1.96 11.94
C LEU A 53 -1.82 3.05 12.63
N TYR A 54 -1.82 4.28 12.10
CA TYR A 54 -1.14 5.43 12.67
C TYR A 54 -1.71 5.79 14.06
N LYS A 55 -3.03 5.89 14.20
CA LYS A 55 -3.71 6.18 15.46
C LYS A 55 -3.52 5.08 16.51
N ALA A 56 -3.37 3.84 16.08
CA ALA A 56 -3.03 2.72 16.95
C ALA A 56 -1.55 2.72 17.40
N GLY A 57 -0.76 3.71 16.96
CA GLY A 57 0.67 3.83 17.33
C GLY A 57 1.54 2.74 16.71
N ARG A 58 1.13 2.18 15.59
CA ARG A 58 1.89 1.15 14.88
C ARG A 58 3.05 1.72 14.06
N ALA A 59 2.94 2.97 13.61
CA ALA A 59 4.04 3.76 13.05
C ALA A 59 3.73 5.25 13.21
N ASN A 60 4.78 6.09 13.21
CA ASN A 60 4.66 7.53 13.42
C ASN A 60 4.67 8.34 12.11
N LYS A 61 4.84 7.69 10.98
CA LYS A 61 4.87 8.32 9.65
C LYS A 61 3.98 7.54 8.68
N ILE A 62 3.29 8.30 7.82
CA ILE A 62 2.54 7.77 6.68
C ILE A 62 3.18 8.33 5.41
N MET A 63 3.61 7.47 4.52
CA MET A 63 4.06 7.83 3.18
C MET A 63 2.96 7.50 2.18
N VAL A 64 2.54 8.49 1.41
CA VAL A 64 1.58 8.32 0.32
C VAL A 64 2.30 8.42 -1.02
N CYS A 65 2.15 7.40 -1.88
CA CYS A 65 2.86 7.29 -3.15
C CYS A 65 1.88 7.28 -4.33
N GLY A 66 2.12 8.11 -5.35
CA GLY A 66 1.33 8.12 -6.58
C GLY A 66 1.30 9.46 -7.30
N GLY A 67 2.07 9.60 -8.37
CA GLY A 67 2.17 10.84 -9.16
C GLY A 67 1.14 10.98 -10.28
N LYS A 68 0.33 9.95 -10.52
CA LYS A 68 -0.69 9.99 -11.58
C LYS A 68 -1.70 11.09 -11.32
N LEU A 69 -1.75 12.07 -12.24
CA LEU A 69 -2.74 13.16 -12.19
C LEU A 69 -4.13 12.64 -12.53
N ARG A 70 -5.13 13.00 -11.73
CA ARG A 70 -6.53 12.64 -11.88
C ARG A 70 -7.43 13.85 -11.61
N ASP A 71 -8.63 13.80 -12.16
CA ASP A 71 -9.68 14.73 -11.81
C ASP A 71 -10.38 14.23 -10.53
N PHE A 72 -10.14 14.96 -9.44
CA PHE A 72 -10.78 14.72 -8.15
C PHE A 72 -11.73 15.87 -7.81
N PRO A 73 -12.65 15.69 -6.84
CA PRO A 73 -13.37 16.83 -6.26
C PRO A 73 -12.36 17.89 -5.77
N GLY A 74 -12.50 19.12 -6.24
CA GLY A 74 -11.56 20.21 -5.94
C GLY A 74 -10.48 20.46 -6.99
N GLY A 75 -10.41 19.66 -8.07
CA GLY A 75 -9.51 19.91 -9.19
C GLY A 75 -8.61 18.73 -9.55
N LYS A 76 -7.61 19.05 -10.38
CA LYS A 76 -6.66 18.04 -10.87
C LYS A 76 -5.47 17.94 -9.92
N HIS A 77 -5.32 16.79 -9.29
CA HIS A 77 -4.26 16.49 -8.33
C HIS A 77 -3.60 15.15 -8.63
N SER A 78 -2.41 14.91 -8.08
CA SER A 78 -1.83 13.56 -8.06
C SER A 78 -2.61 12.65 -7.10
N GLU A 79 -2.51 11.33 -7.32
CA GLU A 79 -3.11 10.36 -6.40
C GLU A 79 -2.56 10.53 -4.98
N ALA A 80 -1.26 10.86 -4.83
CA ALA A 80 -0.63 11.09 -3.54
C ALA A 80 -1.13 12.38 -2.86
N GLU A 81 -1.28 13.50 -3.58
CA GLU A 81 -1.85 14.74 -3.03
C GLU A 81 -3.29 14.53 -2.53
N HIS A 82 -4.10 13.80 -3.30
CA HIS A 82 -5.46 13.47 -2.88
C HIS A 82 -5.49 12.57 -1.63
N MET A 83 -4.58 11.61 -1.53
CA MET A 83 -4.42 10.78 -0.32
C MET A 83 -3.93 11.60 0.88
N ARG A 84 -2.96 12.52 0.67
CA ARG A 84 -2.48 13.42 1.73
C ARG A 84 -3.62 14.25 2.30
N GLN A 85 -4.44 14.87 1.43
CA GLN A 85 -5.59 15.64 1.88
C GLN A 85 -6.56 14.81 2.72
N ALA A 86 -6.89 13.60 2.28
CA ALA A 86 -7.75 12.69 3.04
C ALA A 86 -7.15 12.28 4.40
N ALA A 87 -5.82 12.09 4.49
CA ALA A 87 -5.15 11.78 5.74
C ALA A 87 -5.21 12.95 6.73
N LEU A 88 -5.01 14.19 6.25
CA LEU A 88 -5.15 15.41 7.04
C LEU A 88 -6.57 15.58 7.60
N GLU A 89 -7.58 15.37 6.76
CA GLU A 89 -9.00 15.43 7.16
C GLU A 89 -9.35 14.38 8.23
N LEU A 90 -8.67 13.24 8.23
CA LEU A 90 -8.79 12.19 9.25
C LEU A 90 -7.91 12.44 10.49
N GLY A 91 -7.22 13.57 10.57
CA GLY A 91 -6.48 14.02 11.76
C GLY A 91 -5.05 13.53 11.87
N VAL A 92 -4.41 13.12 10.77
CA VAL A 92 -2.96 12.88 10.73
C VAL A 92 -2.24 14.23 10.72
N ALA A 93 -1.20 14.39 11.53
CA ALA A 93 -0.41 15.61 11.53
C ALA A 93 0.36 15.78 10.20
N GLU A 94 0.38 16.98 9.65
CA GLU A 94 1.04 17.25 8.36
C GLU A 94 2.52 16.84 8.36
N ALA A 95 3.22 17.12 9.46
CA ALA A 95 4.63 16.74 9.64
C ALA A 95 4.87 15.22 9.65
N ASP A 96 3.82 14.41 9.77
CA ASP A 96 3.91 12.95 9.79
C ASP A 96 3.56 12.32 8.43
N ILE A 97 3.22 13.15 7.43
CA ILE A 97 2.91 12.67 6.08
C ILE A 97 4.10 12.92 5.14
N LEU A 98 4.65 11.86 4.60
CA LEU A 98 5.65 11.89 3.52
C LEU A 98 4.93 11.74 2.18
N LEU A 99 5.35 12.53 1.18
CA LEU A 99 4.68 12.60 -0.12
C LEU A 99 5.63 12.16 -1.24
N GLU A 100 5.25 11.12 -1.97
CA GLU A 100 5.85 10.72 -3.24
C GLU A 100 4.82 10.95 -4.36
N ASN A 101 5.04 11.91 -5.24
CA ASN A 101 4.08 12.33 -6.26
C ASN A 101 4.63 12.33 -7.70
N ALA A 102 5.71 11.57 -7.96
CA ALA A 102 6.32 11.46 -9.29
C ALA A 102 6.03 10.12 -9.98
N SER A 103 5.68 9.09 -9.23
CA SER A 103 5.49 7.73 -9.74
C SER A 103 4.24 7.56 -10.61
N LEU A 104 4.34 6.75 -11.66
CA LEU A 104 3.26 6.48 -12.62
C LEU A 104 2.75 5.04 -12.60
N ASN A 105 3.40 4.15 -11.85
CA ASN A 105 3.05 2.73 -11.73
C ASN A 105 3.53 2.16 -10.40
N THR A 106 3.14 0.91 -10.10
CA THR A 106 3.43 0.27 -8.81
C THR A 106 4.93 0.11 -8.52
N VAL A 107 5.74 -0.17 -9.53
CA VAL A 107 7.20 -0.32 -9.37
C VAL A 107 7.81 1.02 -8.98
N GLU A 108 7.40 2.09 -9.64
CA GLU A 108 7.83 3.46 -9.35
C GLU A 108 7.33 3.92 -7.98
N ASN A 109 6.06 3.65 -7.61
CA ASN A 109 5.54 3.96 -6.27
C ASN A 109 6.47 3.41 -5.18
N ILE A 110 6.89 2.17 -5.32
CA ILE A 110 7.75 1.49 -4.34
C ILE A 110 9.18 2.01 -4.42
N ARG A 111 9.73 2.18 -5.63
CA ARG A 111 11.10 2.63 -5.84
C ARG A 111 11.31 4.08 -5.41
N PHE A 112 10.39 4.97 -5.77
CA PHE A 112 10.48 6.39 -5.40
C PHE A 112 10.11 6.60 -3.93
N GLY A 113 9.13 5.83 -3.41
CA GLY A 113 8.85 5.80 -1.99
C GLY A 113 10.06 5.37 -1.15
N LEU A 114 10.85 4.40 -1.62
CA LEU A 114 12.11 4.01 -0.96
C LEU A 114 13.12 5.17 -0.96
N ALA A 115 13.21 5.96 -2.04
CA ALA A 115 14.07 7.12 -2.10
C ALA A 115 13.62 8.23 -1.12
N GLU A 116 12.30 8.46 -1.00
CA GLU A 116 11.75 9.39 -0.01
C GLU A 116 12.00 8.92 1.42
N LEU A 117 11.89 7.61 1.71
CA LEU A 117 12.26 7.04 3.01
C LEU A 117 13.73 7.27 3.33
N GLN A 118 14.61 7.12 2.35
CA GLN A 118 16.04 7.39 2.52
C GLN A 118 16.28 8.85 2.92
N GLN A 119 15.59 9.79 2.27
CA GLN A 119 15.74 11.22 2.59
C GLN A 119 15.16 11.58 3.95
N ALA A 120 13.97 11.06 4.27
CA ALA A 120 13.23 11.46 5.46
C ALA A 120 13.75 10.79 6.74
N LEU A 121 14.10 9.51 6.68
CA LEU A 121 14.40 8.69 7.85
C LEU A 121 15.81 8.09 7.83
N GLY A 122 16.44 7.94 6.65
CA GLY A 122 17.64 7.16 6.45
C GLY A 122 17.37 5.65 6.51
N LEU A 123 17.61 4.91 5.44
CA LEU A 123 17.25 3.49 5.37
C LEU A 123 17.94 2.62 6.42
N ASN A 124 19.11 3.03 6.92
CA ASN A 124 19.81 2.33 8.01
C ASN A 124 19.06 2.38 9.36
N HIS A 125 18.10 3.30 9.50
CA HIS A 125 17.26 3.45 10.69
C HIS A 125 15.87 2.84 10.52
N VAL A 126 15.54 2.36 9.31
CA VAL A 126 14.27 1.71 8.99
C VAL A 126 14.46 0.20 9.07
N ASN A 127 13.75 -0.46 9.97
CA ASN A 127 13.79 -1.92 10.15
C ASN A 127 12.52 -2.60 9.61
N ARG A 128 11.42 -1.86 9.60
CA ARG A 128 10.12 -2.39 9.18
C ARG A 128 9.23 -1.33 8.59
N VAL A 129 8.45 -1.70 7.56
CA VAL A 129 7.40 -0.87 6.98
C VAL A 129 6.07 -1.63 6.93
N LEU A 130 4.96 -0.92 7.09
CA LEU A 130 3.62 -1.44 6.84
C LEU A 130 3.22 -1.05 5.42
N LEU A 131 2.91 -2.02 4.58
CA LEU A 131 2.51 -1.78 3.19
C LEU A 131 1.00 -1.84 3.07
N VAL A 132 0.36 -0.72 2.71
CA VAL A 132 -1.08 -0.61 2.53
C VAL A 132 -1.43 -0.52 1.05
N THR A 133 -2.19 -1.49 0.58
CA THR A 133 -2.82 -1.50 -0.74
C THR A 133 -4.07 -2.39 -0.71
N THR A 134 -4.85 -2.45 -1.79
CA THR A 134 -6.03 -3.34 -1.82
C THR A 134 -5.62 -4.82 -1.73
N ALA A 135 -6.46 -5.62 -1.09
CA ALA A 135 -6.17 -7.04 -0.80
C ALA A 135 -5.75 -7.82 -2.05
N TYR A 136 -6.50 -7.72 -3.15
CA TYR A 136 -6.17 -8.42 -4.40
C TYR A 136 -4.84 -7.97 -5.05
N HIS A 137 -4.37 -6.77 -4.71
CA HIS A 137 -3.13 -6.19 -5.25
C HIS A 137 -1.92 -6.45 -4.34
N MET A 138 -2.16 -6.89 -3.11
CA MET A 138 -1.14 -7.00 -2.07
C MET A 138 0.01 -7.93 -2.45
N ARG A 139 -0.28 -9.14 -2.96
CA ARG A 139 0.77 -10.11 -3.32
C ARG A 139 1.75 -9.55 -4.34
N ARG A 140 1.25 -8.90 -5.40
CA ARG A 140 2.10 -8.28 -6.42
C ARG A 140 2.93 -7.14 -5.83
N SER A 141 2.31 -6.28 -5.05
CA SER A 141 2.99 -5.13 -4.43
C SER A 141 4.07 -5.59 -3.44
N LEU A 142 3.77 -6.61 -2.64
CA LEU A 142 4.72 -7.18 -1.69
C LEU A 142 5.91 -7.86 -2.39
N ALA A 143 5.68 -8.57 -3.50
CA ALA A 143 6.75 -9.17 -4.28
C ALA A 143 7.70 -8.10 -4.86
N ILE A 144 7.15 -7.00 -5.40
CA ILE A 144 7.93 -5.87 -5.90
C ILE A 144 8.71 -5.20 -4.75
N ALA A 145 8.06 -4.96 -3.62
CA ALA A 145 8.69 -4.33 -2.47
C ALA A 145 9.85 -5.18 -1.93
N ARG A 146 9.67 -6.48 -1.76
CA ARG A 146 10.73 -7.41 -1.32
C ARG A 146 11.92 -7.47 -2.28
N HIS A 147 11.69 -7.22 -3.56
CA HIS A 147 12.77 -7.18 -4.55
C HIS A 147 13.56 -5.87 -4.52
N LEU A 148 12.92 -4.76 -4.16
CA LEU A 148 13.52 -3.42 -4.22
C LEU A 148 14.07 -2.94 -2.87
N PHE A 149 13.49 -3.38 -1.76
CA PHE A 149 13.91 -2.98 -0.42
C PHE A 149 15.18 -3.72 0.01
N PRO A 150 16.05 -3.06 0.80
CA PRO A 150 17.16 -3.76 1.47
C PRO A 150 16.67 -4.95 2.29
N GLU A 151 17.43 -6.05 2.30
CA GLU A 151 17.05 -7.30 2.98
C GLU A 151 16.77 -7.16 4.48
N HIS A 152 17.40 -6.19 5.13
CA HIS A 152 17.19 -5.92 6.56
C HIS A 152 15.82 -5.28 6.87
N ILE A 153 15.15 -4.70 5.86
CA ILE A 153 13.84 -4.04 6.06
C ILE A 153 12.72 -5.07 5.87
N SER A 154 12.06 -5.43 6.95
CA SER A 154 10.88 -6.30 6.89
C SER A 154 9.64 -5.53 6.40
N ILE A 155 8.76 -6.20 5.66
CA ILE A 155 7.56 -5.59 5.09
C ILE A 155 6.34 -6.37 5.57
N VAL A 156 5.46 -5.70 6.32
CA VAL A 156 4.21 -6.26 6.83
C VAL A 156 3.06 -5.85 5.91
N PRO A 157 2.33 -6.78 5.32
CA PRO A 157 1.15 -6.46 4.52
C PRO A 157 0.00 -5.99 5.42
N CYS A 158 -0.63 -4.88 5.04
CA CYS A 158 -1.83 -4.35 5.69
C CYS A 158 -2.91 -4.14 4.61
N PRO A 159 -3.65 -5.20 4.25
CA PRO A 159 -4.58 -5.15 3.13
C PRO A 159 -5.80 -4.26 3.43
N ALA A 160 -6.10 -3.35 2.50
CA ALA A 160 -7.33 -2.57 2.50
C ALA A 160 -8.40 -3.27 1.66
N ASN A 161 -9.63 -3.29 2.16
CA ASN A 161 -10.77 -3.86 1.46
C ASN A 161 -11.57 -2.77 0.74
N ASP A 162 -11.79 -2.93 -0.56
CA ASP A 162 -12.78 -2.15 -1.29
C ASP A 162 -14.13 -2.89 -1.39
N THR A 163 -15.09 -2.31 -2.10
CA THR A 163 -16.44 -2.89 -2.17
C THR A 163 -16.52 -4.18 -2.99
N ASN A 164 -15.63 -4.39 -3.97
CA ASN A 164 -15.80 -5.40 -5.01
C ASN A 164 -14.67 -6.44 -5.08
N THR A 165 -13.56 -6.21 -4.40
CA THR A 165 -12.35 -7.03 -4.55
C THR A 165 -11.83 -7.53 -3.20
N ARG A 166 -12.77 -7.93 -2.33
CA ARG A 166 -12.48 -8.60 -1.07
C ARG A 166 -12.35 -10.11 -1.29
N ARG A 167 -11.70 -10.77 -0.35
CA ARG A 167 -11.61 -12.24 -0.34
C ARG A 167 -12.98 -12.92 -0.42
N GLU A 168 -14.03 -12.32 0.17
CA GLU A 168 -15.37 -12.90 0.28
C GLU A 168 -16.28 -12.59 -0.94
N ASN A 169 -15.88 -11.67 -1.82
CA ASN A 169 -16.80 -11.20 -2.87
C ASN A 169 -16.22 -11.03 -4.28
N TRP A 170 -14.97 -11.38 -4.51
CA TRP A 170 -14.30 -11.18 -5.80
C TRP A 170 -14.91 -12.00 -6.96
N MET A 171 -15.68 -13.02 -6.65
CA MET A 171 -16.41 -13.85 -7.62
C MET A 171 -17.86 -13.41 -7.88
N LYS A 172 -18.33 -12.32 -7.29
CA LYS A 172 -19.71 -11.87 -7.42
C LYS A 172 -19.90 -10.84 -8.51
#